data_e01f8707cf64458977d8991644a503b9
#
_entry.id   e01f8707cf64458977d8991644a503b9
#
_cell.length_a   1.000
_cell.length_b   1.000
_cell.length_c   1.000
_cell.angle_alpha   90.00
_cell.angle_beta   90.00
_cell.angle_gamma   90.00
#
_symmetry.space_group_name_H-M   'P 1'
#
loop_
_entity.id
_entity.type
_entity.pdbx_description
1 polymer ?
#
loop_
_entity_poly.entity_id
_entity_poly.type
_entity_poly.pdbx_seq_one_letter_code
_entity_poly.pdbx_strand_id
1 'polypeptide(L)'
;MKRYEIAKFALLMAAFFLLAAGCALIPKNKHEKHAARLLIRLPTSCNTPDGATLDADGNIILSIPNFNNGELLKGGLIETPAPPKMVKIDKNNELTTWYEFREVDMHPDTGKIGPMDCAFGPDGNLYVADMQMFWDNHQQSRLLRINVIDGMPVSMDVVVEGFIAANGMVWKGDTLFVTETLLEYPKKGEKNPQLLSGVYAFKIDELKNGCLILPPFEENNPERHLMEVFRSSGRVGFGADGVAVDGNGNLYTSIIEDGLIYKTSFDDKGEPIETRLFARSNDMVSADGIVWRKEDNRIYVADILNNAVHVVDMKGNVRTLHKNPDTDGADGSLDQPCEVLIRGNELIVMSMDMPWEDTTGLLVNTKIDEPYTISVILLGRGDM
;
A
#
# COMPACT_ATOMS: atom_id res chain seq x y z
N MET A 1 -68.60 -23.44 -26.21
CA MET A 1 -67.47 -22.53 -26.54
C MET A 1 -67.10 -21.53 -25.46
N LYS A 2 -67.93 -21.19 -24.47
CA LYS A 2 -67.63 -20.19 -23.44
C LYS A 2 -66.86 -20.67 -22.19
N ARG A 3 -66.77 -21.96 -21.95
CA ARG A 3 -66.02 -22.50 -20.77
C ARG A 3 -64.52 -22.73 -20.99
N TYR A 4 -64.08 -22.83 -22.26
CA TYR A 4 -62.65 -23.06 -22.58
C TYR A 4 -61.82 -21.78 -22.60
N GLU A 5 -62.41 -20.65 -22.85
CA GLU A 5 -61.74 -19.36 -22.87
C GLU A 5 -61.46 -18.80 -21.45
N ILE A 6 -62.34 -19.11 -20.48
CA ILE A 6 -62.15 -18.70 -19.09
C ILE A 6 -61.01 -19.47 -18.41
N ALA A 7 -60.86 -20.75 -18.76
CA ALA A 7 -59.76 -21.57 -18.24
C ALA A 7 -58.36 -21.15 -18.76
N LYS A 8 -58.29 -20.67 -20.03
CA LYS A 8 -57.01 -20.15 -20.58
C LYS A 8 -56.62 -18.79 -19.94
N PHE A 9 -57.58 -17.92 -19.64
CA PHE A 9 -57.30 -16.66 -18.99
C PHE A 9 -56.89 -16.80 -17.53
N ALA A 10 -57.42 -17.77 -16.80
CA ALA A 10 -57.01 -18.11 -15.44
C ALA A 10 -55.62 -18.74 -15.38
N LEU A 11 -55.21 -19.56 -16.38
CA LEU A 11 -53.91 -20.15 -16.45
C LEU A 11 -52.83 -19.09 -16.80
N LEU A 12 -53.14 -18.13 -17.70
CA LEU A 12 -52.22 -17.02 -18.03
C LEU A 12 -52.00 -16.07 -16.85
N MET A 13 -53.01 -15.76 -16.05
CA MET A 13 -52.90 -14.95 -14.86
C MET A 13 -52.14 -15.63 -13.74
N ALA A 14 -52.29 -16.95 -13.56
CA ALA A 14 -51.50 -17.74 -12.60
C ALA A 14 -50.01 -17.81 -12.99
N ALA A 15 -49.71 -17.93 -14.29
CA ALA A 15 -48.32 -17.89 -14.79
C ALA A 15 -47.66 -16.48 -14.61
N PHE A 16 -48.43 -15.41 -14.75
CA PHE A 16 -47.94 -14.05 -14.53
C PHE A 16 -47.67 -13.74 -13.04
N PHE A 17 -48.47 -14.28 -12.13
CA PHE A 17 -48.25 -14.14 -10.66
C PHE A 17 -47.06 -15.01 -10.19
N LEU A 18 -46.80 -16.15 -10.81
CA LEU A 18 -45.63 -16.98 -10.49
C LEU A 18 -44.32 -16.40 -11.02
N LEU A 19 -44.35 -15.62 -12.14
CA LEU A 19 -43.19 -14.89 -12.65
C LEU A 19 -42.92 -13.60 -11.85
N ALA A 20 -43.95 -12.94 -11.30
CA ALA A 20 -43.77 -11.76 -10.44
C ALA A 20 -43.31 -12.11 -9.02
N ALA A 21 -43.64 -13.32 -8.51
CA ALA A 21 -43.16 -13.81 -7.20
C ALA A 21 -41.74 -14.41 -7.28
N GLY A 22 -41.25 -14.77 -8.46
CA GLY A 22 -39.89 -15.28 -8.67
C GLY A 22 -38.79 -14.20 -8.67
N CYS A 23 -39.14 -12.92 -8.78
CA CYS A 23 -38.18 -11.79 -8.72
C CYS A 23 -37.88 -11.29 -7.32
N ALA A 24 -38.43 -11.88 -6.26
CA ALA A 24 -38.29 -11.37 -4.87
C ALA A 24 -37.35 -12.19 -3.97
N LEU A 25 -36.63 -13.16 -4.51
CA LEU A 25 -35.66 -13.94 -3.74
C LEU A 25 -34.35 -14.13 -4.53
N ILE A 26 -33.76 -13.02 -4.97
CA ILE A 26 -32.31 -12.99 -5.19
C ILE A 26 -31.73 -12.93 -3.78
N PRO A 27 -30.96 -13.95 -3.32
CA PRO A 27 -30.30 -13.84 -2.02
C PRO A 27 -29.38 -12.62 -2.15
N LYS A 28 -29.58 -11.60 -1.30
CA LYS A 28 -28.62 -10.52 -1.13
C LYS A 28 -27.26 -11.17 -0.89
N ASN A 29 -26.38 -11.09 -1.87
CA ASN A 29 -25.05 -11.63 -1.79
C ASN A 29 -24.41 -11.12 -0.49
N LYS A 30 -23.93 -12.01 0.35
CA LYS A 30 -23.14 -11.66 1.55
C LYS A 30 -21.87 -10.87 1.19
N HIS A 31 -21.50 -10.83 -0.09
CA HIS A 31 -20.35 -10.10 -0.64
C HIS A 31 -20.55 -8.58 -0.81
N GLU A 32 -21.81 -8.07 -0.79
CA GLU A 32 -22.04 -6.62 -0.93
C GLU A 32 -21.63 -5.79 0.31
N LYS A 33 -21.42 -6.42 1.46
CA LYS A 33 -21.18 -5.70 2.72
C LYS A 33 -19.82 -4.97 2.76
N HIS A 34 -18.83 -5.46 2.00
CA HIS A 34 -17.46 -4.93 1.93
C HIS A 34 -17.03 -4.67 0.49
N ALA A 35 -17.96 -4.29 -0.38
CA ALA A 35 -17.61 -3.91 -1.74
C ALA A 35 -16.71 -2.68 -1.73
N ALA A 36 -15.62 -2.72 -2.49
CA ALA A 36 -14.83 -1.55 -2.82
C ALA A 36 -15.69 -0.59 -3.64
N ARG A 37 -15.55 0.71 -3.41
CA ARG A 37 -16.26 1.79 -4.09
C ARG A 37 -15.29 2.91 -4.40
N LEU A 38 -15.58 3.66 -5.43
CA LEU A 38 -14.79 4.83 -5.77
C LEU A 38 -14.84 5.87 -4.64
N LEU A 39 -13.66 6.24 -4.13
CA LEU A 39 -13.50 7.40 -3.27
C LEU A 39 -13.27 8.63 -4.12
N ILE A 40 -12.27 8.58 -5.01
CA ILE A 40 -11.88 9.68 -5.89
C ILE A 40 -11.18 9.16 -7.15
N ARG A 41 -11.40 9.82 -8.28
CA ARG A 41 -10.58 9.69 -9.48
C ARG A 41 -9.44 10.69 -9.45
N LEU A 42 -8.24 10.21 -9.69
CA LEU A 42 -7.06 11.06 -9.77
C LEU A 42 -6.90 11.58 -11.22
N PRO A 43 -6.39 12.79 -11.42
CA PRO A 43 -6.00 13.24 -12.75
C PRO A 43 -4.81 12.43 -13.24
N THR A 44 -4.63 12.29 -14.56
CA THR A 44 -3.48 11.58 -15.19
C THR A 44 -2.12 12.08 -14.72
N SER A 45 -2.03 13.32 -14.23
CA SER A 45 -0.85 13.90 -13.60
C SER A 45 -0.58 13.39 -12.17
N CYS A 46 -1.40 12.46 -11.67
CA CYS A 46 -1.28 11.78 -10.39
C CYS A 46 -1.41 10.27 -10.61
N ASN A 47 -0.50 9.70 -11.39
CA ASN A 47 -0.45 8.27 -11.65
C ASN A 47 0.38 7.51 -10.61
N THR A 48 0.16 6.22 -10.51
CA THR A 48 0.84 5.32 -9.56
C THR A 48 0.81 5.85 -8.12
N PRO A 49 -0.37 6.18 -7.52
CA PRO A 49 -0.45 6.55 -6.11
C PRO A 49 0.05 5.40 -5.23
N ASP A 50 0.78 5.72 -4.16
CA ASP A 50 1.39 4.72 -3.30
C ASP A 50 1.07 4.98 -1.81
N GLY A 51 2.04 5.29 -0.97
CA GLY A 51 1.87 5.42 0.46
C GLY A 51 1.05 6.62 0.92
N ALA A 52 0.35 6.47 2.01
CA ALA A 52 -0.53 7.52 2.53
C ALA A 52 -0.58 7.57 4.06
N THR A 53 -0.77 8.77 4.58
CA THR A 53 -0.97 9.03 6.02
C THR A 53 -2.06 10.07 6.24
N LEU A 54 -2.53 10.23 7.48
CA LEU A 54 -3.45 11.31 7.85
C LEU A 54 -2.68 12.49 8.46
N ASP A 55 -3.05 13.71 8.05
CA ASP A 55 -2.63 14.90 8.78
C ASP A 55 -3.43 15.08 10.10
N ALA A 56 -3.07 16.07 10.90
CA ALA A 56 -3.72 16.33 12.19
C ALA A 56 -5.22 16.67 12.07
N ASP A 57 -5.67 17.13 10.91
CA ASP A 57 -7.06 17.42 10.62
C ASP A 57 -7.82 16.20 10.06
N GLY A 58 -7.12 15.09 9.79
CA GLY A 58 -7.68 13.85 9.23
C GLY A 58 -7.87 13.90 7.71
N ASN A 59 -7.16 14.79 7.00
CA ASN A 59 -7.02 14.71 5.56
C ASN A 59 -5.97 13.66 5.19
N ILE A 60 -6.11 13.04 4.03
CA ILE A 60 -5.14 12.09 3.50
C ILE A 60 -4.02 12.89 2.84
N ILE A 61 -2.77 12.61 3.23
CA ILE A 61 -1.57 13.01 2.50
C ILE A 61 -1.09 11.76 1.78
N LEU A 62 -0.97 11.85 0.45
CA LEU A 62 -0.74 10.72 -0.45
C LEU A 62 0.47 10.99 -1.33
N SER A 63 1.36 10.03 -1.45
CA SER A 63 2.50 10.09 -2.36
C SER A 63 2.10 9.75 -3.80
N ILE A 64 2.67 10.51 -4.74
CA ILE A 64 2.45 10.37 -6.18
C ILE A 64 3.81 10.35 -6.88
N PRO A 65 4.42 9.17 -7.05
CA PRO A 65 5.72 9.02 -7.71
C PRO A 65 5.66 9.19 -9.23
N ASN A 66 4.50 8.98 -9.86
CA ASN A 66 4.28 9.10 -11.29
C ASN A 66 5.17 8.16 -12.14
N PHE A 67 5.33 6.89 -11.70
CA PHE A 67 6.19 5.90 -12.39
C PHE A 67 5.70 5.56 -13.80
N ASN A 68 4.40 5.67 -14.08
CA ASN A 68 3.83 5.38 -15.40
C ASN A 68 4.04 6.48 -16.45
N ASN A 69 4.70 7.58 -16.10
CA ASN A 69 4.96 8.68 -17.05
C ASN A 69 5.50 8.22 -18.41
N GLY A 70 6.40 7.23 -18.42
CA GLY A 70 6.98 6.70 -19.66
C GLY A 70 5.95 6.02 -20.55
N GLU A 71 5.06 5.23 -19.99
CA GLU A 71 4.01 4.51 -20.73
C GLU A 71 2.91 5.47 -21.17
N LEU A 72 2.52 6.43 -20.32
CA LEU A 72 1.53 7.46 -20.66
C LEU A 72 2.01 8.37 -21.80
N LEU A 73 3.31 8.74 -21.82
CA LEU A 73 3.92 9.45 -22.94
C LEU A 73 3.88 8.63 -24.24
N LYS A 74 4.26 7.35 -24.20
CA LYS A 74 4.22 6.45 -25.35
C LYS A 74 2.79 6.29 -25.88
N GLY A 75 1.80 6.23 -24.97
CA GLY A 75 0.38 6.15 -25.30
C GLY A 75 -0.23 7.46 -25.79
N GLY A 76 0.49 8.59 -25.70
CA GLY A 76 -0.01 9.93 -26.09
C GLY A 76 -1.06 10.47 -25.12
N LEU A 77 -1.13 9.94 -23.90
CA LEU A 77 -2.07 10.37 -22.86
C LEU A 77 -1.59 11.62 -22.11
N ILE A 78 -0.28 11.86 -22.11
CA ILE A 78 0.34 13.08 -21.59
C ILE A 78 1.35 13.60 -22.62
N GLU A 79 1.57 14.92 -22.64
CA GLU A 79 2.56 15.56 -23.53
C GLU A 79 3.93 15.70 -22.86
N THR A 80 3.96 15.82 -21.54
CA THR A 80 5.18 15.95 -20.73
C THR A 80 5.04 15.11 -19.45
N PRO A 81 6.17 14.59 -18.92
CA PRO A 81 6.14 13.86 -17.65
C PRO A 81 5.55 14.71 -16.52
N ALA A 82 4.60 14.18 -15.77
CA ALA A 82 4.09 14.82 -14.57
C ALA A 82 5.17 14.77 -13.47
N PRO A 83 5.44 15.88 -12.73
CA PRO A 83 6.37 15.85 -11.61
C PRO A 83 5.83 15.00 -10.46
N PRO A 84 6.71 14.29 -9.73
CA PRO A 84 6.31 13.62 -8.50
C PRO A 84 5.88 14.65 -7.45
N LYS A 85 4.95 14.28 -6.59
CA LYS A 85 4.38 15.20 -5.59
C LYS A 85 3.75 14.45 -4.42
N MET A 86 3.48 15.18 -3.35
CA MET A 86 2.52 14.80 -2.33
C MET A 86 1.20 15.54 -2.58
N VAL A 87 0.09 14.85 -2.56
CA VAL A 87 -1.24 15.46 -2.67
C VAL A 87 -2.02 15.35 -1.37
N LYS A 88 -2.97 16.25 -1.17
CA LYS A 88 -3.92 16.21 -0.06
C LYS A 88 -5.31 15.94 -0.59
N ILE A 89 -5.98 14.94 0.00
CA ILE A 89 -7.40 14.66 -0.20
C ILE A 89 -8.10 15.03 1.11
N ASP A 90 -8.95 16.03 1.05
CA ASP A 90 -9.65 16.55 2.22
C ASP A 90 -10.84 15.65 2.63
N LYS A 91 -11.56 16.05 3.69
CA LYS A 91 -12.74 15.33 4.19
C LYS A 91 -13.93 15.30 3.23
N ASN A 92 -13.94 16.19 2.22
CA ASN A 92 -14.93 16.21 1.15
C ASN A 92 -14.46 15.43 -0.08
N ASN A 93 -13.29 14.78 0.01
CA ASN A 93 -12.57 14.09 -1.06
C ASN A 93 -12.15 15.04 -2.21
N GLU A 94 -11.83 16.31 -1.88
CA GLU A 94 -11.27 17.27 -2.81
C GLU A 94 -9.75 17.13 -2.84
N LEU A 95 -9.17 16.99 -4.04
CA LEU A 95 -7.73 16.82 -4.28
C LEU A 95 -7.04 18.17 -4.45
N THR A 96 -5.94 18.37 -3.75
CA THR A 96 -5.03 19.50 -3.94
C THR A 96 -3.57 19.05 -3.87
N THR A 97 -2.66 19.73 -4.58
CA THR A 97 -1.23 19.52 -4.37
C THR A 97 -0.85 20.02 -2.97
N TRP A 98 -0.19 19.16 -2.18
CA TRP A 98 0.29 19.52 -0.85
C TRP A 98 1.76 19.92 -0.88
N TYR A 99 2.63 19.15 -1.57
CA TYR A 99 4.02 19.46 -1.82
C TYR A 99 4.43 18.98 -3.21
N GLU A 100 4.96 19.85 -4.03
CA GLU A 100 5.56 19.49 -5.31
C GLU A 100 7.08 19.49 -5.16
N PHE A 101 7.73 18.37 -5.50
CA PHE A 101 9.16 18.26 -5.41
C PHE A 101 9.81 19.13 -6.49
N ARG A 102 10.70 20.01 -6.07
CA ARG A 102 11.42 20.96 -6.91
C ARG A 102 12.66 20.31 -7.52
N GLU A 103 13.27 20.92 -8.53
CA GLU A 103 14.51 20.43 -9.13
C GLU A 103 15.63 20.23 -8.08
N VAL A 104 15.72 21.10 -7.09
CA VAL A 104 16.69 21.00 -5.97
C VAL A 104 16.41 19.81 -5.03
N ASP A 105 15.22 19.29 -5.02
CA ASP A 105 14.81 18.15 -4.18
C ASP A 105 15.13 16.81 -4.86
N MET A 106 15.30 16.79 -6.19
CA MET A 106 15.60 15.58 -6.95
C MET A 106 16.96 14.97 -6.54
N HIS A 107 17.08 13.65 -6.70
CA HIS A 107 18.35 12.99 -6.44
C HIS A 107 19.44 13.51 -7.41
N PRO A 108 20.63 13.91 -6.91
CA PRO A 108 21.64 14.57 -7.74
C PRO A 108 22.14 13.70 -8.88
N ASP A 109 22.25 12.37 -8.70
CA ASP A 109 22.81 11.46 -9.70
C ASP A 109 21.75 10.97 -10.71
N THR A 110 20.53 10.67 -10.24
CA THR A 110 19.45 10.15 -11.10
C THR A 110 18.58 11.24 -11.70
N GLY A 111 18.55 12.43 -11.09
CA GLY A 111 17.61 13.50 -11.45
C GLY A 111 16.15 13.13 -11.20
N LYS A 112 15.90 12.17 -10.32
CA LYS A 112 14.57 11.59 -10.02
C LYS A 112 14.24 11.67 -8.55
N ILE A 113 12.97 11.42 -8.23
CA ILE A 113 12.45 11.19 -6.89
C ILE A 113 11.25 10.25 -7.03
N GLY A 114 11.19 9.22 -6.18
CA GLY A 114 10.11 8.22 -6.16
C GLY A 114 9.52 8.12 -4.76
N PRO A 115 8.61 9.06 -4.38
CA PRO A 115 8.01 9.04 -3.06
C PRO A 115 7.10 7.80 -2.91
N MET A 116 7.46 6.92 -1.97
CA MET A 116 6.74 5.73 -1.55
C MET A 116 5.95 6.03 -0.29
N ASP A 117 5.99 5.15 0.71
CA ASP A 117 5.26 5.36 1.95
C ASP A 117 5.73 6.61 2.71
N CYS A 118 4.83 7.12 3.57
CA CYS A 118 5.06 8.34 4.33
C CYS A 118 4.36 8.31 5.70
N ALA A 119 4.99 8.96 6.68
CA ALA A 119 4.43 9.07 8.03
C ALA A 119 4.80 10.39 8.70
N PHE A 120 3.83 11.03 9.36
CA PHE A 120 4.12 12.19 10.22
C PHE A 120 4.89 11.76 11.46
N GLY A 121 6.02 12.40 11.69
CA GLY A 121 6.82 12.20 12.89
C GLY A 121 6.23 12.91 14.12
N PRO A 122 6.70 12.55 15.33
CA PRO A 122 6.30 13.23 16.57
C PRO A 122 6.75 14.70 16.64
N ASP A 123 7.61 15.13 15.72
CA ASP A 123 8.03 16.54 15.52
C ASP A 123 7.10 17.30 14.58
N GLY A 124 6.06 16.65 14.03
CA GLY A 124 5.10 17.23 13.11
C GLY A 124 5.56 17.34 11.66
N ASN A 125 6.78 16.90 11.33
CA ASN A 125 7.27 16.83 9.96
C ASN A 125 6.82 15.54 9.28
N LEU A 126 6.70 15.55 7.94
CA LEU A 126 6.40 14.34 7.16
C LEU A 126 7.70 13.68 6.72
N TYR A 127 7.84 12.40 7.04
CA TYR A 127 8.92 11.56 6.53
C TYR A 127 8.41 10.76 5.34
N VAL A 128 9.26 10.61 4.30
CA VAL A 128 8.88 9.98 3.03
C VAL A 128 10.04 9.09 2.56
N ALA A 129 9.75 7.85 2.21
CA ALA A 129 10.71 6.99 1.54
C ALA A 129 10.85 7.44 0.07
N ASP A 130 12.07 7.58 -0.41
CA ASP A 130 12.39 7.91 -1.80
C ASP A 130 13.08 6.72 -2.45
N MET A 131 12.33 5.96 -3.24
CA MET A 131 12.82 4.76 -3.90
C MET A 131 13.48 5.13 -5.24
N GLN A 132 14.75 4.77 -5.39
CA GLN A 132 15.55 5.04 -6.58
C GLN A 132 15.82 3.79 -7.43
N MET A 133 15.49 2.58 -6.93
CA MET A 133 15.85 1.31 -7.56
C MET A 133 15.34 1.14 -9.00
N PHE A 134 14.29 1.85 -9.40
CA PHE A 134 13.77 1.82 -10.78
C PHE A 134 14.64 2.57 -11.79
N TRP A 135 15.59 3.40 -11.33
CA TRP A 135 16.48 4.21 -12.17
C TRP A 135 17.95 3.89 -11.97
N ASP A 136 18.32 3.46 -10.77
CA ASP A 136 19.67 3.08 -10.41
C ASP A 136 19.64 1.89 -9.46
N ASN A 137 20.50 0.89 -9.71
CA ASN A 137 20.59 -0.33 -8.95
C ASN A 137 21.65 -0.32 -7.83
N HIS A 138 22.19 0.86 -7.52
CA HIS A 138 23.06 1.09 -6.37
C HIS A 138 22.23 1.57 -5.18
N GLN A 139 22.90 1.86 -4.06
CA GLN A 139 22.26 2.35 -2.84
C GLN A 139 21.93 3.84 -2.93
N GLN A 140 21.01 4.21 -3.81
CA GLN A 140 20.61 5.60 -4.07
C GLN A 140 19.28 6.00 -3.40
N SER A 141 18.53 5.03 -2.84
CA SER A 141 17.27 5.34 -2.16
C SER A 141 17.52 6.04 -0.83
N ARG A 142 16.61 6.92 -0.46
CA ARG A 142 16.78 7.88 0.64
C ARG A 142 15.56 7.90 1.55
N LEU A 143 15.75 8.39 2.77
CA LEU A 143 14.67 8.87 3.62
C LEU A 143 14.67 10.39 3.61
N LEU A 144 13.54 10.97 3.25
CA LEU A 144 13.33 12.41 3.17
C LEU A 144 12.51 12.88 4.37
N ARG A 145 12.71 14.14 4.76
CA ARG A 145 11.86 14.85 5.70
C ARG A 145 11.33 16.12 5.06
N ILE A 146 10.02 16.20 4.86
CA ILE A 146 9.34 17.43 4.46
C ILE A 146 9.04 18.22 5.73
N ASN A 147 9.65 19.39 5.85
CA ASN A 147 9.49 20.27 6.99
C ASN A 147 8.13 20.96 6.92
N VAL A 148 7.39 20.93 8.03
CA VAL A 148 6.02 21.44 8.13
C VAL A 148 5.95 22.56 9.18
N ILE A 149 5.43 23.71 8.79
CA ILE A 149 5.17 24.85 9.66
C ILE A 149 3.70 25.22 9.55
N ASP A 150 3.00 25.27 10.67
CA ASP A 150 1.57 25.58 10.73
C ASP A 150 0.71 24.72 9.78
N GLY A 151 1.04 23.43 9.68
CA GLY A 151 0.36 22.46 8.82
C GLY A 151 0.70 22.57 7.32
N MET A 152 1.62 23.46 6.95
CA MET A 152 2.02 23.67 5.55
C MET A 152 3.46 23.19 5.31
N PRO A 153 3.71 22.44 4.22
CA PRO A 153 5.06 22.02 3.84
C PRO A 153 5.87 23.22 3.34
N VAL A 154 7.12 23.35 3.78
CA VAL A 154 7.95 24.52 3.44
C VAL A 154 9.26 24.17 2.75
N SER A 155 9.84 23.01 3.06
CA SER A 155 11.11 22.55 2.48
C SER A 155 11.27 21.04 2.67
N MET A 156 12.26 20.45 2.03
CA MET A 156 12.62 19.05 2.17
C MET A 156 14.10 18.92 2.49
N ASP A 157 14.44 18.00 3.40
CA ASP A 157 15.81 17.58 3.73
C ASP A 157 15.95 16.07 3.47
N VAL A 158 17.15 15.66 3.07
CA VAL A 158 17.54 14.24 3.09
C VAL A 158 18.08 13.91 4.48
N VAL A 159 17.51 12.92 5.16
CA VAL A 159 17.89 12.56 6.54
C VAL A 159 18.56 11.21 6.66
N VAL A 160 18.39 10.29 5.68
CA VAL A 160 19.16 9.06 5.56
C VAL A 160 19.40 8.76 4.07
N GLU A 161 20.61 8.33 3.74
CA GLU A 161 21.01 7.82 2.43
C GLU A 161 21.57 6.41 2.56
N GLY A 162 21.62 5.68 1.43
CA GLY A 162 22.27 4.38 1.36
C GLY A 162 21.32 3.19 1.43
N PHE A 163 20.02 3.39 1.25
CA PHE A 163 19.07 2.30 0.97
C PHE A 163 19.15 1.88 -0.50
N ILE A 164 18.77 0.64 -0.80
CA ILE A 164 18.51 0.18 -2.17
C ILE A 164 17.05 0.47 -2.55
N ALA A 165 16.11 0.13 -1.66
CA ALA A 165 14.67 0.20 -1.91
C ALA A 165 13.90 0.49 -0.62
N ALA A 166 14.12 1.68 -0.02
CA ALA A 166 13.33 2.15 1.12
C ALA A 166 11.85 2.22 0.72
N ASN A 167 10.95 1.65 1.53
CA ASN A 167 9.53 1.55 1.20
C ASN A 167 8.63 1.91 2.39
N GLY A 168 8.03 0.93 3.08
CA GLY A 168 7.07 1.16 4.16
C GLY A 168 7.67 1.81 5.41
N MET A 169 6.86 2.59 6.14
CA MET A 169 7.34 3.21 7.38
C MET A 169 6.24 3.40 8.43
N VAL A 170 6.64 3.33 9.72
CA VAL A 170 5.75 3.60 10.83
C VAL A 170 6.49 4.15 12.04
N TRP A 171 5.89 5.09 12.74
CA TRP A 171 6.37 5.59 14.01
C TRP A 171 5.85 4.79 15.20
N LYS A 172 6.75 4.47 16.15
CA LYS A 172 6.42 4.00 17.49
C LYS A 172 7.11 4.90 18.52
N GLY A 173 6.34 5.81 19.07
CA GLY A 173 6.91 6.85 19.95
C GLY A 173 7.94 7.72 19.22
N ASP A 174 9.19 7.66 19.64
CA ASP A 174 10.32 8.40 19.07
C ASP A 174 11.15 7.61 18.04
N THR A 175 10.70 6.42 17.69
CA THR A 175 11.41 5.52 16.78
C THR A 175 10.64 5.36 15.47
N LEU A 176 11.29 5.65 14.36
CA LEU A 176 10.82 5.37 13.01
C LEU A 176 11.33 4.02 12.56
N PHE A 177 10.44 3.11 12.18
CA PHE A 177 10.78 1.88 11.48
C PHE A 177 10.58 2.09 9.99
N VAL A 178 11.58 1.69 9.19
CA VAL A 178 11.55 1.79 7.72
C VAL A 178 11.92 0.44 7.14
N THR A 179 11.12 -0.07 6.22
CA THR A 179 11.46 -1.29 5.49
C THR A 179 12.45 -1.00 4.38
N GLU A 180 13.37 -1.93 4.21
CA GLU A 180 14.25 -2.06 3.07
C GLU A 180 13.82 -3.29 2.30
N THR A 181 13.16 -3.06 1.18
CA THR A 181 12.57 -4.13 0.37
C THR A 181 13.64 -5.05 -0.24
N LEU A 182 14.85 -4.53 -0.41
CA LEU A 182 15.99 -5.26 -0.95
C LEU A 182 17.29 -4.80 -0.26
N LEU A 183 17.93 -5.69 0.52
CA LEU A 183 19.22 -5.42 1.17
C LEU A 183 20.43 -5.63 0.27
N GLU A 184 20.34 -6.62 -0.64
CA GLU A 184 21.35 -6.89 -1.67
C GLU A 184 20.72 -7.56 -2.89
N TYR A 185 21.23 -7.27 -4.07
CA TYR A 185 20.80 -7.96 -5.28
C TYR A 185 21.27 -9.42 -5.29
N PRO A 186 20.43 -10.39 -5.73
CA PRO A 186 20.84 -11.78 -5.87
C PRO A 186 22.07 -11.92 -6.75
N LYS A 187 23.03 -12.77 -6.34
CA LYS A 187 24.27 -12.97 -7.08
C LYS A 187 24.01 -13.71 -8.39
N LYS A 188 24.59 -13.20 -9.49
CA LYS A 188 24.42 -13.78 -10.81
C LYS A 188 24.87 -15.25 -10.83
N GLY A 189 23.94 -16.15 -11.21
CA GLY A 189 24.17 -17.60 -11.30
C GLY A 189 23.90 -18.38 -10.02
N GLU A 190 23.40 -17.75 -8.98
CA GLU A 190 22.91 -18.42 -7.79
C GLU A 190 21.67 -19.27 -8.13
N LYS A 191 21.68 -20.53 -7.66
CA LYS A 191 20.53 -21.44 -7.84
C LYS A 191 19.54 -21.19 -6.70
N ASN A 192 18.34 -20.76 -7.03
CA ASN A 192 17.28 -20.39 -6.09
C ASN A 192 17.74 -19.30 -5.10
N PRO A 193 18.09 -18.12 -5.59
CA PRO A 193 18.50 -17.02 -4.73
C PRO A 193 17.34 -16.66 -3.80
N GLN A 194 17.62 -16.62 -2.49
CA GLN A 194 16.70 -16.02 -1.54
C GLN A 194 16.87 -14.51 -1.61
N LEU A 195 15.76 -13.78 -1.59
CA LEU A 195 15.80 -12.34 -1.43
C LEU A 195 16.04 -11.99 0.04
N LEU A 196 16.94 -11.06 0.28
CA LEU A 196 17.19 -10.48 1.59
C LEU A 196 16.53 -9.11 1.66
N SER A 197 15.74 -8.89 2.69
CA SER A 197 15.09 -7.61 3.00
C SER A 197 15.17 -7.33 4.50
N GLY A 198 14.82 -6.13 4.94
CA GLY A 198 15.00 -5.81 6.36
C GLY A 198 14.12 -4.69 6.86
N VAL A 199 14.26 -4.42 8.17
CA VAL A 199 13.68 -3.25 8.84
C VAL A 199 14.79 -2.49 9.53
N TYR A 200 14.90 -1.21 9.23
CA TYR A 200 15.73 -0.26 9.94
C TYR A 200 14.94 0.46 11.02
N ALA A 201 15.61 0.84 12.11
CA ALA A 201 15.02 1.60 13.21
C ALA A 201 15.88 2.85 13.51
N PHE A 202 15.27 4.03 13.41
CA PHE A 202 15.95 5.30 13.64
C PHE A 202 15.27 6.08 14.78
N LYS A 203 16.07 6.61 15.69
CA LYS A 203 15.56 7.56 16.68
C LYS A 203 15.38 8.94 16.04
N ILE A 204 14.29 9.62 16.38
CA ILE A 204 14.01 10.96 15.84
C ILE A 204 15.16 11.96 16.06
N ASP A 205 15.87 11.85 17.19
CA ASP A 205 17.00 12.75 17.48
C ASP A 205 18.18 12.51 16.53
N GLU A 206 18.34 11.32 15.98
CA GLU A 206 19.35 11.02 14.95
C GLU A 206 18.99 11.64 13.61
N LEU A 207 17.70 11.73 13.29
CA LEU A 207 17.18 12.28 12.04
C LEU A 207 17.12 13.81 12.01
N LYS A 208 17.31 14.49 13.15
CA LYS A 208 17.25 15.96 13.24
C LYS A 208 18.54 16.65 12.81
N ASN A 209 19.68 15.99 12.95
CA ASN A 209 21.00 16.62 12.89
C ASN A 209 21.86 16.08 11.74
N GLY A 210 21.49 16.43 10.52
CA GLY A 210 22.22 16.03 9.31
C GLY A 210 21.66 14.78 8.66
N CYS A 211 22.42 14.23 7.70
CA CYS A 211 22.07 13.01 6.97
C CYS A 211 22.89 11.83 7.48
N LEU A 212 22.24 10.74 7.84
CA LEU A 212 22.89 9.46 8.12
C LEU A 212 23.22 8.77 6.80
N ILE A 213 24.37 8.12 6.71
CA ILE A 213 24.78 7.34 5.54
C ILE A 213 24.88 5.87 5.95
N LEU A 214 24.03 5.03 5.38
CA LEU A 214 24.05 3.59 5.60
C LEU A 214 25.15 2.96 4.75
N PRO A 215 26.01 2.09 5.34
CA PRO A 215 26.95 1.31 4.55
C PRO A 215 26.23 0.20 3.78
N PRO A 216 26.87 -0.39 2.75
CA PRO A 216 26.38 -1.61 2.13
C PRO A 216 26.10 -2.71 3.15
N PHE A 217 25.06 -3.50 2.89
CA PHE A 217 24.68 -4.60 3.76
C PHE A 217 25.80 -5.64 3.86
N GLU A 218 26.14 -6.04 5.09
CA GLU A 218 27.06 -7.12 5.42
C GLU A 218 26.39 -8.07 6.41
N GLU A 219 26.06 -9.28 5.99
CA GLU A 219 25.31 -10.24 6.81
C GLU A 219 25.99 -10.56 8.17
N ASN A 220 27.34 -10.62 8.20
CA ASN A 220 28.09 -10.93 9.41
C ASN A 220 28.42 -9.71 10.27
N ASN A 221 28.15 -8.52 9.78
CA ASN A 221 28.41 -7.26 10.49
C ASN A 221 27.34 -6.22 10.09
N PRO A 222 26.05 -6.45 10.44
CA PRO A 222 24.97 -5.56 10.05
C PRO A 222 25.17 -4.17 10.65
N GLU A 223 24.74 -3.18 9.92
CA GLU A 223 24.68 -1.80 10.39
C GLU A 223 23.76 -1.70 11.63
N ARG A 224 24.10 -0.84 12.59
CA ARG A 224 23.46 -0.79 13.91
C ARG A 224 21.97 -0.44 13.89
N HIS A 225 21.48 0.27 12.85
CA HIS A 225 20.07 0.58 12.70
C HIS A 225 19.27 -0.55 12.03
N LEU A 226 19.95 -1.53 11.37
CA LEU A 226 19.29 -2.71 10.81
C LEU A 226 18.82 -3.62 11.94
N MET A 227 17.54 -3.54 12.25
CA MET A 227 16.94 -4.24 13.38
C MET A 227 16.63 -5.71 13.07
N GLU A 228 16.18 -6.02 11.84
CA GLU A 228 15.71 -7.34 11.45
C GLU A 228 16.02 -7.61 9.98
N VAL A 229 16.33 -8.88 9.66
CA VAL A 229 16.57 -9.36 8.29
C VAL A 229 15.61 -10.48 7.97
N PHE A 230 14.88 -10.35 6.88
CA PHE A 230 13.97 -11.38 6.36
C PHE A 230 14.55 -12.06 5.13
N ARG A 231 14.16 -13.33 4.95
CA ARG A 231 14.48 -14.13 3.77
C ARG A 231 13.18 -14.55 3.10
N SER A 232 13.06 -14.27 1.82
CA SER A 232 11.89 -14.63 1.02
C SER A 232 12.30 -15.40 -0.23
N SER A 233 11.29 -15.81 -1.03
CA SER A 233 11.48 -16.74 -2.14
C SER A 233 12.25 -16.17 -3.32
N GLY A 234 12.35 -14.86 -3.46
CA GLY A 234 12.93 -14.18 -4.64
C GLY A 234 12.09 -14.31 -5.90
N ARG A 235 10.81 -14.73 -5.79
CA ARG A 235 9.96 -15.02 -6.96
C ARG A 235 9.48 -13.76 -7.69
N VAL A 236 9.39 -12.64 -7.01
CA VAL A 236 8.97 -11.33 -7.57
C VAL A 236 10.09 -10.31 -7.49
N GLY A 237 10.92 -10.39 -6.45
CA GLY A 237 12.05 -9.50 -6.25
C GLY A 237 11.77 -8.36 -5.26
N PHE A 238 10.69 -8.47 -4.46
CA PHE A 238 10.29 -7.51 -3.45
C PHE A 238 10.05 -8.22 -2.12
N GLY A 239 10.77 -7.83 -1.09
CA GLY A 239 10.77 -8.47 0.24
C GLY A 239 9.90 -7.74 1.28
N ALA A 240 10.53 -7.23 2.35
CA ALA A 240 9.84 -6.46 3.39
C ALA A 240 9.27 -5.17 2.83
N ASP A 241 7.99 -4.90 3.15
CA ASP A 241 7.25 -3.80 2.57
C ASP A 241 6.44 -3.04 3.63
N GLY A 242 5.12 -3.22 3.72
CA GLY A 242 4.31 -2.52 4.70
C GLY A 242 4.67 -2.83 6.15
N VAL A 243 4.51 -1.84 7.01
CA VAL A 243 4.72 -1.97 8.46
C VAL A 243 3.59 -1.34 9.25
N ALA A 244 3.21 -1.98 10.37
CA ALA A 244 2.19 -1.46 11.28
C ALA A 244 2.55 -1.73 12.74
N VAL A 245 2.09 -0.88 13.66
CA VAL A 245 2.27 -1.04 15.11
C VAL A 245 0.92 -1.22 15.78
N ASP A 246 0.76 -2.26 16.59
CA ASP A 246 -0.47 -2.51 17.35
C ASP A 246 -0.54 -1.70 18.66
N GLY A 247 -1.68 -1.76 19.32
CA GLY A 247 -1.90 -1.06 20.61
C GLY A 247 -1.03 -1.55 21.77
N ASN A 248 -0.34 -2.68 21.62
CA ASN A 248 0.63 -3.22 22.58
C ASN A 248 2.08 -2.86 22.21
N GLY A 249 2.28 -2.12 21.12
CA GLY A 249 3.59 -1.72 20.63
C GLY A 249 4.36 -2.82 19.91
N ASN A 250 3.69 -3.89 19.44
CA ASN A 250 4.34 -4.87 18.55
C ASN A 250 4.38 -4.31 17.12
N LEU A 251 5.48 -4.56 16.42
CA LEU A 251 5.65 -4.24 15.00
C LEU A 251 5.21 -5.44 14.16
N TYR A 252 4.49 -5.17 13.10
CA TYR A 252 4.15 -6.13 12.05
C TYR A 252 4.82 -5.69 10.76
N THR A 253 5.45 -6.63 10.07
CA THR A 253 6.14 -6.39 8.78
C THR A 253 5.61 -7.37 7.75
N SER A 254 5.11 -6.86 6.65
CA SER A 254 4.69 -7.67 5.50
C SER A 254 5.88 -8.06 4.64
N ILE A 255 5.78 -9.22 3.99
CA ILE A 255 6.70 -9.66 2.93
C ILE A 255 5.88 -9.79 1.65
N ILE A 256 6.10 -8.83 0.76
CA ILE A 256 5.25 -8.67 -0.43
C ILE A 256 5.20 -9.95 -1.27
N GLU A 257 6.34 -10.48 -1.69
CA GLU A 257 6.39 -11.57 -2.67
C GLU A 257 5.85 -12.91 -2.16
N ASP A 258 5.82 -13.15 -0.85
CA ASP A 258 5.40 -14.43 -0.26
C ASP A 258 4.06 -14.37 0.47
N GLY A 259 3.42 -13.18 0.55
CA GLY A 259 2.16 -13.02 1.27
C GLY A 259 2.28 -13.40 2.76
N LEU A 260 3.35 -12.97 3.41
CA LEU A 260 3.63 -13.28 4.80
C LEU A 260 3.58 -12.01 5.66
N ILE A 261 3.21 -12.16 6.93
CA ILE A 261 3.35 -11.11 7.92
C ILE A 261 4.15 -11.65 9.09
N TYR A 262 5.22 -10.96 9.47
CA TYR A 262 6.00 -11.21 10.66
C TYR A 262 5.57 -10.27 11.78
N LYS A 263 5.74 -10.72 13.03
CA LYS A 263 5.50 -9.94 14.23
C LYS A 263 6.79 -9.86 15.04
N THR A 264 7.21 -8.64 15.38
CA THR A 264 8.31 -8.35 16.29
C THR A 264 7.77 -7.80 17.60
N SER A 265 8.12 -8.41 18.73
CA SER A 265 7.82 -7.93 20.07
C SER A 265 9.05 -7.25 20.67
N PHE A 266 8.81 -6.30 21.59
CA PHE A 266 9.86 -5.47 22.20
C PHE A 266 9.79 -5.55 23.72
N ASP A 267 10.94 -5.33 24.36
CA ASP A 267 11.02 -5.14 25.81
C ASP A 267 10.61 -3.71 26.23
N ASP A 268 10.64 -3.45 27.53
CA ASP A 268 10.31 -2.13 28.10
C ASP A 268 11.29 -1.01 27.69
N LYS A 269 12.46 -1.36 27.15
CA LYS A 269 13.45 -0.42 26.61
C LYS A 269 13.29 -0.14 25.12
N GLY A 270 12.40 -0.89 24.47
CA GLY A 270 12.16 -0.82 23.04
C GLY A 270 13.12 -1.68 22.19
N GLU A 271 13.88 -2.58 22.83
CA GLU A 271 14.73 -3.54 22.13
C GLU A 271 13.92 -4.74 21.65
N PRO A 272 14.19 -5.28 20.44
CA PRO A 272 13.46 -6.42 19.92
C PRO A 272 13.77 -7.68 20.76
N ILE A 273 12.71 -8.42 21.14
CA ILE A 273 12.83 -9.67 21.90
C ILE A 273 12.72 -10.88 20.99
N GLU A 274 11.72 -10.85 20.09
CA GLU A 274 11.39 -11.98 19.22
C GLU A 274 10.75 -11.47 17.93
N THR A 275 11.19 -11.99 16.80
CA THR A 275 10.52 -11.87 15.52
C THR A 275 10.07 -13.24 15.05
N ARG A 276 8.78 -13.38 14.70
CA ARG A 276 8.22 -14.66 14.27
C ARG A 276 7.18 -14.49 13.18
N LEU A 277 7.00 -15.51 12.36
CA LEU A 277 5.90 -15.56 11.41
C LEU A 277 4.57 -15.46 12.18
N PHE A 278 3.75 -14.48 11.80
CA PHE A 278 2.48 -14.19 12.45
C PHE A 278 1.29 -14.65 11.62
N ALA A 279 1.26 -14.33 10.32
CA ALA A 279 0.17 -14.69 9.44
C ALA A 279 0.65 -15.12 8.05
N ARG A 280 -0.07 -16.09 7.49
CA ARG A 280 0.03 -16.53 6.09
C ARG A 280 -1.28 -17.19 5.67
N SER A 281 -1.61 -17.12 4.38
CA SER A 281 -2.75 -17.83 3.80
C SER A 281 -2.50 -18.10 2.32
N ASN A 282 -3.05 -19.18 1.79
CA ASN A 282 -3.02 -19.43 0.34
C ASN A 282 -3.89 -18.42 -0.45
N ASP A 283 -4.82 -17.75 0.22
CA ASP A 283 -5.67 -16.71 -0.39
C ASP A 283 -4.95 -15.35 -0.43
N MET A 284 -3.93 -15.12 0.40
CA MET A 284 -3.09 -13.92 0.43
C MET A 284 -1.82 -14.21 -0.36
N VAL A 285 -1.83 -13.85 -1.64
CA VAL A 285 -0.76 -14.15 -2.60
C VAL A 285 0.43 -13.22 -2.38
N SER A 286 0.15 -11.96 -2.06
CA SER A 286 1.14 -10.98 -1.64
C SER A 286 0.67 -10.24 -0.38
N ALA A 287 1.59 -9.58 0.29
CA ALA A 287 1.29 -8.69 1.40
C ALA A 287 2.15 -7.43 1.24
N ASP A 288 1.54 -6.41 0.69
CA ASP A 288 2.10 -5.09 0.43
C ASP A 288 1.84 -4.18 1.63
N GLY A 289 1.30 -3.00 1.46
CA GLY A 289 0.94 -2.10 2.54
C GLY A 289 -0.01 -2.72 3.57
N ILE A 290 0.22 -2.43 4.85
CA ILE A 290 -0.57 -2.95 5.97
C ILE A 290 -0.90 -1.86 6.98
N VAL A 291 -2.10 -1.91 7.56
CA VAL A 291 -2.50 -1.01 8.63
C VAL A 291 -3.19 -1.75 9.78
N TRP A 292 -2.83 -1.43 11.03
CA TRP A 292 -3.54 -1.90 12.20
C TRP A 292 -4.68 -0.95 12.56
N ARG A 293 -5.89 -1.49 12.79
CA ARG A 293 -7.05 -0.73 13.22
C ARG A 293 -7.38 -1.02 14.68
N LYS A 294 -7.44 0.06 15.48
CA LYS A 294 -7.67 -0.01 16.92
C LYS A 294 -9.09 -0.51 17.27
N GLU A 295 -10.11 -0.09 16.51
CA GLU A 295 -11.53 -0.29 16.84
C GLU A 295 -11.95 -1.76 16.85
N ASP A 296 -11.33 -2.59 16.02
CA ASP A 296 -11.59 -4.03 15.93
C ASP A 296 -10.35 -4.89 16.20
N ASN A 297 -9.21 -4.25 16.49
CA ASN A 297 -7.92 -4.88 16.77
C ASN A 297 -7.54 -5.90 15.68
N ARG A 298 -7.41 -5.41 14.43
CA ARG A 298 -7.10 -6.21 13.24
C ARG A 298 -6.10 -5.49 12.36
N ILE A 299 -5.42 -6.27 11.53
CA ILE A 299 -4.55 -5.76 10.46
C ILE A 299 -5.28 -5.92 9.14
N TYR A 300 -5.30 -4.87 8.33
CA TYR A 300 -5.76 -4.87 6.95
C TYR A 300 -4.56 -4.87 6.04
N VAL A 301 -4.64 -5.57 4.92
CA VAL A 301 -3.50 -5.90 4.04
C VAL A 301 -3.90 -5.69 2.59
N ALA A 302 -3.12 -4.93 1.85
CA ALA A 302 -3.19 -4.88 0.39
C ALA A 302 -2.49 -6.11 -0.22
N ASP A 303 -3.13 -6.77 -1.18
CA ASP A 303 -2.56 -7.87 -1.96
C ASP A 303 -2.45 -7.43 -3.42
N ILE A 304 -1.32 -6.80 -3.74
CA ILE A 304 -1.01 -6.16 -5.01
C ILE A 304 -1.03 -7.15 -6.18
N LEU A 305 -0.62 -8.40 -5.95
CA LEU A 305 -0.60 -9.43 -6.99
C LEU A 305 -1.99 -9.97 -7.34
N ASN A 306 -2.96 -9.86 -6.41
CA ASN A 306 -4.21 -10.62 -6.49
C ASN A 306 -5.48 -9.75 -6.53
N ASN A 307 -5.33 -8.43 -6.73
CA ASN A 307 -6.42 -7.44 -6.66
C ASN A 307 -7.33 -7.68 -5.46
N ALA A 308 -6.73 -7.82 -4.27
CA ALA A 308 -7.46 -8.17 -3.06
C ALA A 308 -7.05 -7.30 -1.87
N VAL A 309 -7.94 -7.22 -0.89
CA VAL A 309 -7.68 -6.73 0.45
C VAL A 309 -8.04 -7.83 1.44
N HIS A 310 -7.14 -8.09 2.38
CA HIS A 310 -7.33 -9.07 3.43
C HIS A 310 -7.48 -8.42 4.81
N VAL A 311 -8.05 -9.15 5.73
CA VAL A 311 -8.10 -8.81 7.15
C VAL A 311 -7.52 -9.95 7.97
N VAL A 312 -6.65 -9.61 8.92
CA VAL A 312 -5.94 -10.55 9.78
C VAL A 312 -6.31 -10.28 11.23
N ASP A 313 -6.78 -11.30 11.95
CA ASP A 313 -7.03 -11.20 13.38
C ASP A 313 -5.73 -11.32 14.20
N MET A 314 -5.78 -10.98 15.49
CA MET A 314 -4.61 -11.05 16.38
C MET A 314 -4.14 -12.49 16.72
N LYS A 315 -4.76 -13.50 16.13
CA LYS A 315 -4.28 -14.89 16.15
C LYS A 315 -3.54 -15.28 14.86
N GLY A 316 -3.50 -14.38 13.87
CA GLY A 316 -2.89 -14.62 12.57
C GLY A 316 -3.83 -15.31 11.56
N ASN A 317 -5.13 -15.39 11.84
CA ASN A 317 -6.08 -15.92 10.86
C ASN A 317 -6.38 -14.86 9.79
N VAL A 318 -6.18 -15.23 8.54
CA VAL A 318 -6.41 -14.37 7.37
C VAL A 318 -7.78 -14.65 6.77
N ARG A 319 -8.47 -13.60 6.36
CA ARG A 319 -9.72 -13.66 5.60
C ARG A 319 -9.71 -12.60 4.51
N THR A 320 -10.05 -12.97 3.29
CA THR A 320 -10.27 -12.01 2.21
C THR A 320 -11.48 -11.14 2.53
N LEU A 321 -11.27 -9.83 2.58
CA LEU A 321 -12.30 -8.83 2.80
C LEU A 321 -13.00 -8.48 1.49
N HIS A 322 -12.21 -8.18 0.46
CA HIS A 322 -12.65 -7.89 -0.90
C HIS A 322 -11.63 -8.41 -1.91
N LYS A 323 -12.09 -8.81 -3.07
CA LYS A 323 -11.27 -9.24 -4.22
C LYS A 323 -12.08 -9.10 -5.50
N ASN A 324 -11.43 -8.67 -6.57
CA ASN A 324 -12.02 -8.62 -7.91
C ASN A 324 -11.01 -9.07 -8.99
N PRO A 325 -11.47 -9.43 -10.19
CA PRO A 325 -10.58 -9.67 -11.32
C PRO A 325 -9.91 -8.37 -11.78
N ASP A 326 -9.03 -8.47 -12.79
CA ASP A 326 -8.47 -7.32 -13.52
C ASP A 326 -9.58 -6.37 -14.01
N THR A 327 -9.45 -5.09 -13.72
CA THR A 327 -10.41 -4.02 -14.08
C THR A 327 -9.66 -2.69 -14.24
N ASP A 328 -10.31 -1.69 -14.86
CA ASP A 328 -9.78 -0.33 -14.98
C ASP A 328 -9.98 0.53 -13.70
N GLY A 329 -10.46 -0.03 -12.60
CA GLY A 329 -10.72 0.68 -11.36
C GLY A 329 -11.76 1.80 -11.42
N ALA A 330 -12.35 2.11 -12.59
CA ALA A 330 -13.19 3.29 -12.81
C ALA A 330 -14.45 3.36 -11.95
N ASP A 331 -14.97 2.21 -11.52
CA ASP A 331 -16.12 2.10 -10.59
C ASP A 331 -15.71 2.04 -9.12
N GLY A 332 -14.40 2.05 -8.83
CA GLY A 332 -13.80 1.88 -7.52
C GLY A 332 -13.48 0.43 -7.15
N SER A 333 -13.54 -0.49 -8.11
CA SER A 333 -12.92 -1.81 -7.98
C SER A 333 -11.40 -1.66 -7.76
N LEU A 334 -10.79 -2.64 -7.12
CA LEU A 334 -9.35 -2.65 -6.88
C LEU A 334 -8.61 -2.83 -8.20
N ASP A 335 -7.57 -2.04 -8.40
CA ASP A 335 -6.73 -2.07 -9.57
C ASP A 335 -5.26 -2.02 -9.16
N GLN A 336 -4.73 -3.17 -8.80
CA GLN A 336 -3.40 -3.35 -8.21
C GLN A 336 -3.23 -2.59 -6.87
N PRO A 337 -3.98 -2.97 -5.80
CA PRO A 337 -3.92 -2.31 -4.51
C PRO A 337 -2.54 -2.48 -3.86
N CYS A 338 -1.87 -1.37 -3.56
CA CYS A 338 -0.53 -1.32 -2.97
C CYS A 338 -0.56 -0.92 -1.50
N GLU A 339 -1.44 0.01 -1.10
CA GLU A 339 -1.44 0.53 0.26
C GLU A 339 -2.87 0.61 0.83
N VAL A 340 -2.99 0.55 2.15
CA VAL A 340 -4.25 0.66 2.90
C VAL A 340 -4.12 1.65 4.07
N LEU A 341 -5.13 2.51 4.23
CA LEU A 341 -5.17 3.53 5.28
C LEU A 341 -6.52 3.51 6.00
N ILE A 342 -6.54 3.67 7.32
CA ILE A 342 -7.77 3.82 8.11
C ILE A 342 -8.13 5.30 8.27
N ARG A 343 -9.32 5.70 7.79
CA ARG A 343 -9.94 7.00 8.05
C ARG A 343 -11.29 6.79 8.75
N GLY A 344 -11.28 6.75 10.07
CA GLY A 344 -12.50 6.46 10.86
C GLY A 344 -13.01 5.02 10.64
N ASN A 345 -14.15 4.87 9.99
CA ASN A 345 -14.71 3.57 9.58
C ASN A 345 -14.51 3.25 8.10
N GLU A 346 -13.65 3.96 7.44
CA GLU A 346 -13.26 3.75 6.05
C GLU A 346 -11.88 3.10 5.98
N LEU A 347 -11.79 2.04 5.20
CA LEU A 347 -10.52 1.51 4.71
C LEU A 347 -10.32 2.11 3.32
N ILE A 348 -9.39 3.04 3.22
CA ILE A 348 -8.97 3.66 1.97
C ILE A 348 -7.95 2.73 1.34
N VAL A 349 -8.06 2.49 0.05
CA VAL A 349 -7.16 1.59 -0.69
C VAL A 349 -6.57 2.37 -1.85
N MET A 350 -5.26 2.50 -1.87
CA MET A 350 -4.49 3.04 -2.98
C MET A 350 -4.25 1.94 -3.99
N SER A 351 -4.46 2.25 -5.27
CA SER A 351 -4.19 1.34 -6.38
C SER A 351 -3.09 1.94 -7.25
N MET A 352 -1.97 1.22 -7.34
CA MET A 352 -0.79 1.71 -8.05
C MET A 352 -0.97 1.66 -9.58
N ASP A 353 -1.68 0.66 -10.08
CA ASP A 353 -1.87 0.41 -11.52
C ASP A 353 -0.55 0.54 -12.31
N MET A 354 0.45 -0.20 -11.85
CA MET A 354 1.77 -0.27 -12.47
C MET A 354 2.15 -1.74 -12.70
N PRO A 355 1.51 -2.43 -13.65
CA PRO A 355 1.84 -3.81 -13.95
C PRO A 355 3.28 -3.91 -14.47
N TRP A 356 3.97 -4.97 -14.04
CA TRP A 356 5.32 -5.31 -14.50
C TRP A 356 5.31 -6.63 -15.25
N GLU A 357 6.40 -6.95 -15.93
CA GLU A 357 6.56 -8.27 -16.56
C GLU A 357 6.56 -9.36 -15.49
N ASP A 358 5.43 -10.07 -15.37
CA ASP A 358 5.25 -11.12 -14.39
C ASP A 358 5.60 -12.49 -14.96
N THR A 359 6.78 -13.00 -14.62
CA THR A 359 7.23 -14.35 -15.00
C THR A 359 6.59 -15.45 -14.14
N THR A 360 5.91 -15.08 -13.04
CA THR A 360 5.27 -16.04 -12.11
C THR A 360 3.84 -16.38 -12.51
N GLY A 361 3.16 -15.51 -13.26
CA GLY A 361 1.75 -15.60 -13.59
C GLY A 361 0.81 -15.34 -12.41
N LEU A 362 1.29 -14.64 -11.38
CA LEU A 362 0.52 -14.32 -10.17
C LEU A 362 -0.17 -12.96 -10.24
N LEU A 363 0.35 -12.04 -11.04
CA LEU A 363 -0.18 -10.68 -11.15
C LEU A 363 -1.53 -10.71 -11.89
N VAL A 364 -2.58 -10.23 -11.22
CA VAL A 364 -3.93 -10.14 -11.78
C VAL A 364 -4.07 -8.92 -12.68
N ASN A 365 -3.58 -7.74 -12.25
CA ASN A 365 -3.56 -6.55 -13.08
C ASN A 365 -2.49 -6.68 -14.16
N THR A 366 -2.89 -6.58 -15.44
CA THR A 366 -2.02 -6.84 -16.59
C THR A 366 -1.84 -5.64 -17.51
N LYS A 367 -2.50 -4.52 -17.20
CA LYS A 367 -2.49 -3.32 -18.04
C LYS A 367 -2.43 -2.07 -17.19
N ILE A 368 -1.89 -1.02 -17.78
CA ILE A 368 -2.03 0.34 -17.30
C ILE A 368 -3.33 0.89 -17.89
N ASP A 369 -4.28 1.15 -17.06
CA ASP A 369 -5.59 1.65 -17.43
C ASP A 369 -5.87 3.03 -16.80
N GLU A 370 -6.68 3.86 -17.45
CA GLU A 370 -7.17 5.11 -16.88
C GLU A 370 -8.68 4.98 -16.59
N PRO A 371 -9.16 5.59 -15.53
CA PRO A 371 -8.52 6.59 -14.65
C PRO A 371 -7.79 5.93 -13.46
N TYR A 372 -6.71 6.54 -12.98
CA TYR A 372 -6.16 6.20 -11.66
C TYR A 372 -7.17 6.52 -10.57
N THR A 373 -7.34 5.63 -9.60
CA THR A 373 -8.40 5.75 -8.60
C THR A 373 -7.91 5.41 -7.19
N ILE A 374 -8.59 6.00 -6.21
CA ILE A 374 -8.52 5.57 -4.82
C ILE A 374 -9.87 4.96 -4.47
N SER A 375 -9.84 3.79 -3.89
CA SER A 375 -11.03 3.05 -3.48
C SER A 375 -11.31 3.21 -1.99
N VAL A 376 -12.55 2.93 -1.58
CA VAL A 376 -12.97 2.87 -0.18
C VAL A 376 -13.80 1.63 0.11
N ILE A 377 -13.49 0.95 1.21
CA ILE A 377 -14.29 -0.14 1.76
C ILE A 377 -14.83 0.29 3.13
N LEU A 378 -16.15 0.25 3.30
CA LEU A 378 -16.76 0.62 4.59
C LEU A 378 -16.62 -0.53 5.60
N LEU A 379 -16.02 -0.25 6.75
CA LEU A 379 -15.84 -1.18 7.85
C LEU A 379 -16.99 -1.05 8.84
N GLY A 380 -17.74 -2.14 9.06
CA GLY A 380 -18.85 -2.17 10.00
C GLY A 380 -18.41 -2.41 11.45
N ARG A 381 -19.23 -1.99 12.43
CA ARG A 381 -19.03 -2.31 13.86
C ARG A 381 -19.21 -3.81 14.18
N GLY A 382 -19.61 -4.63 13.22
CA GLY A 382 -20.02 -6.03 13.43
C GLY A 382 -19.32 -7.04 12.52
N ASP A 383 -18.16 -6.72 12.00
CA ASP A 383 -17.38 -7.65 11.15
C ASP A 383 -16.49 -8.58 12.00
N MET A 384 -16.95 -8.82 13.23
CA MET A 384 -16.39 -9.80 14.17
C MET A 384 -16.71 -11.23 13.76
#